data_4ea169f200ee02f83f5f978a68166ad4
#
_entry.id   4ea169f200ee02f83f5f978a68166ad4
#
_cell.length_a   1.000
_cell.length_b   1.000
_cell.length_c   1.000
_cell.angle_alpha   90.00
_cell.angle_beta   90.00
_cell.angle_gamma   90.00
#
_symmetry.space_group_name_H-M   'P 1'
#
loop_
_entity.id
_entity.type
_entity.pdbx_description
1 polymer ?
#
loop_
_entity_poly.entity_id
_entity_poly.type
_entity_poly.pdbx_seq_one_letter_code
_entity_poly.pdbx_strand_id
1 'polypeptide(L)'
;MIEKVKVGLENAVKAQLMSDVPYGVLLSGGLDSSIIAAITQKFSKMRVESDSTEEAWWPKLHSFAIGLEGSPDLIAAQKAADYIGTVHHEVHFTIQEALDALPDVIYHIETYDITTVRASTPMYLLARVIKSMGIKMVLSGEGSDELFGGYLYFHKAPDAKEFHEELVRKMSKLHLYDCLRANKSLMAWGVEGRVPFLDKDFIDIAMRLNPTDKMNIKLPDGKQRIEKWILRKAFEDMLPENICWRQKEQFSDGVGYNWIDTLKKITEEKVSDAEFARRENRFPVNPPKTKEEYYYREIYSKLFPSDSAAKVVPHEAGVACSTAKALEWDAAWKNMDEPSGRAISGVHDDAYKN
;
A
#
# COMPACT_ATOMS: atom_id res chain seq x y z
N MET A 1 -8.75 -10.23 -22.83
CA MET A 1 -8.31 -10.26 -21.42
C MET A 1 -8.34 -8.87 -20.78
N ILE A 2 -7.85 -7.83 -21.46
CA ILE A 2 -7.91 -6.42 -20.99
C ILE A 2 -9.34 -6.03 -20.57
N GLU A 3 -10.32 -6.28 -21.44
CA GLU A 3 -11.73 -6.00 -21.15
C GLU A 3 -12.27 -6.77 -19.93
N LYS A 4 -11.85 -8.01 -19.71
CA LYS A 4 -12.23 -8.77 -18.52
C LYS A 4 -11.69 -8.14 -17.24
N VAL A 5 -10.47 -7.64 -17.28
CA VAL A 5 -9.87 -6.92 -16.14
C VAL A 5 -10.64 -5.63 -15.88
N LYS A 6 -10.93 -4.86 -16.93
CA LYS A 6 -11.69 -3.59 -16.82
C LYS A 6 -13.07 -3.82 -16.21
N VAL A 7 -13.88 -4.66 -16.84
CA VAL A 7 -15.25 -4.94 -16.40
C VAL A 7 -15.26 -5.59 -15.02
N GLY A 8 -14.34 -6.51 -14.74
CA GLY A 8 -14.26 -7.17 -13.44
C GLY A 8 -13.98 -6.18 -12.29
N LEU A 9 -13.03 -5.27 -12.47
CA LEU A 9 -12.72 -4.28 -11.44
C LEU A 9 -13.82 -3.20 -11.32
N GLU A 10 -14.42 -2.78 -12.42
CA GLU A 10 -15.58 -1.89 -12.40
C GLU A 10 -16.75 -2.50 -11.59
N ASN A 11 -17.02 -3.78 -11.79
CA ASN A 11 -18.05 -4.50 -11.05
C ASN A 11 -17.70 -4.62 -9.55
N ALA A 12 -16.45 -4.92 -9.23
CA ALA A 12 -15.97 -5.00 -7.84
C ALA A 12 -16.11 -3.63 -7.12
N VAL A 13 -15.72 -2.54 -7.78
CA VAL A 13 -15.92 -1.19 -7.23
C VAL A 13 -17.41 -0.90 -7.06
N LYS A 14 -18.22 -1.11 -8.11
CA LYS A 14 -19.66 -0.86 -8.07
C LYS A 14 -20.35 -1.60 -6.93
N ALA A 15 -20.03 -2.89 -6.75
CA ALA A 15 -20.58 -3.71 -5.66
C ALA A 15 -20.23 -3.16 -4.25
N GLN A 16 -19.07 -2.51 -4.13
CA GLN A 16 -18.61 -1.91 -2.87
C GLN A 16 -19.02 -0.45 -2.67
N LEU A 17 -19.79 0.15 -3.58
CA LEU A 17 -20.32 1.50 -3.42
C LEU A 17 -21.66 1.55 -2.69
N MET A 18 -22.30 0.41 -2.42
CA MET A 18 -23.52 0.35 -1.62
C MET A 18 -23.24 0.90 -0.23
N SER A 19 -23.84 2.05 0.10
CA SER A 19 -23.59 2.76 1.36
C SER A 19 -24.71 3.73 1.71
N ASP A 20 -25.11 3.72 2.97
CA ASP A 20 -26.03 4.65 3.58
C ASP A 20 -25.32 5.81 4.32
N VAL A 21 -24.00 5.89 4.18
CA VAL A 21 -23.15 6.91 4.82
C VAL A 21 -22.25 7.60 3.78
N PRO A 22 -21.76 8.81 4.06
CA PRO A 22 -20.79 9.48 3.20
C PRO A 22 -19.51 8.66 3.07
N TYR A 23 -19.00 8.55 1.84
CA TYR A 23 -17.78 7.82 1.55
C TYR A 23 -16.78 8.64 0.73
N GLY A 24 -15.57 8.19 0.69
CA GLY A 24 -14.50 8.78 -0.11
C GLY A 24 -13.52 7.74 -0.66
N VAL A 25 -12.41 8.20 -1.18
CA VAL A 25 -11.33 7.36 -1.70
C VAL A 25 -9.99 7.79 -1.14
N LEU A 26 -9.10 6.84 -0.86
CA LEU A 26 -7.69 7.11 -0.61
C LEU A 26 -6.99 7.29 -1.96
N LEU A 27 -6.28 8.40 -2.14
CA LEU A 27 -5.68 8.78 -3.42
C LEU A 27 -4.22 9.23 -3.23
N SER A 28 -3.27 8.35 -3.49
CA SER A 28 -1.83 8.66 -3.44
C SER A 28 -1.28 9.17 -4.79
N GLY A 29 -2.11 9.22 -5.84
CA GLY A 29 -1.66 9.55 -7.19
C GLY A 29 -0.85 8.42 -7.86
N GLY A 30 -0.74 7.26 -7.23
CA GLY A 30 -0.27 6.02 -7.85
C GLY A 30 -1.33 5.39 -8.74
N LEU A 31 -0.94 4.44 -9.59
CA LEU A 31 -1.83 3.76 -10.53
C LEU A 31 -3.09 3.21 -9.85
N ASP A 32 -2.90 2.41 -8.79
CA ASP A 32 -3.96 1.61 -8.17
C ASP A 32 -5.04 2.49 -7.53
N SER A 33 -4.62 3.45 -6.70
CA SER A 33 -5.53 4.40 -6.05
C SER A 33 -6.26 5.29 -7.05
N SER A 34 -5.57 5.67 -8.14
CA SER A 34 -6.17 6.50 -9.20
C SER A 34 -7.20 5.73 -10.02
N ILE A 35 -6.96 4.45 -10.31
CA ILE A 35 -7.96 3.58 -10.97
C ILE A 35 -9.21 3.46 -10.09
N ILE A 36 -9.04 3.15 -8.80
CA ILE A 36 -10.20 3.05 -7.88
C ILE A 36 -10.95 4.39 -7.81
N ALA A 37 -10.24 5.51 -7.68
CA ALA A 37 -10.86 6.83 -7.66
C ALA A 37 -11.62 7.15 -8.96
N ALA A 38 -11.04 6.86 -10.13
CA ALA A 38 -11.68 7.11 -11.43
C ALA A 38 -12.95 6.26 -11.62
N ILE A 39 -12.90 4.96 -11.28
CA ILE A 39 -14.08 4.09 -11.35
C ILE A 39 -15.13 4.56 -10.34
N THR A 40 -14.74 4.88 -9.12
CA THR A 40 -15.66 5.39 -8.09
C THR A 40 -16.34 6.67 -8.55
N GLN A 41 -15.62 7.63 -9.14
CA GLN A 41 -16.16 8.85 -9.70
C GLN A 41 -17.16 8.59 -10.83
N LYS A 42 -16.90 7.58 -11.67
CA LYS A 42 -17.83 7.17 -12.74
C LYS A 42 -19.20 6.78 -12.19
N PHE A 43 -19.26 6.15 -11.02
CA PHE A 43 -20.50 5.66 -10.40
C PHE A 43 -21.03 6.55 -9.26
N SER A 44 -20.28 7.53 -8.79
CA SER A 44 -20.60 8.31 -7.57
C SER A 44 -21.87 9.16 -7.66
N LYS A 45 -22.35 9.45 -8.87
CA LYS A 45 -23.53 10.32 -9.09
C LYS A 45 -24.85 9.57 -8.99
N MET A 46 -24.84 8.25 -9.05
CA MET A 46 -26.04 7.41 -9.09
C MET A 46 -26.03 6.44 -7.92
N ARG A 47 -27.20 6.12 -7.41
CA ARG A 47 -27.34 5.04 -6.41
C ARG A 47 -27.14 3.69 -7.10
N VAL A 48 -26.24 2.88 -6.52
CA VAL A 48 -25.91 1.55 -7.06
C VAL A 48 -26.85 0.45 -6.57
N GLU A 49 -27.61 0.72 -5.49
CA GLU A 49 -28.56 -0.22 -4.87
C GLU A 49 -29.90 -0.28 -5.62
N SER A 50 -30.17 0.70 -6.46
CA SER A 50 -31.45 0.84 -7.13
C SER A 50 -31.30 0.60 -8.62
N ASP A 51 -32.23 -0.16 -9.19
CA ASP A 51 -32.40 -0.24 -10.67
C ASP A 51 -32.98 1.06 -11.23
N SER A 52 -33.37 1.99 -10.36
CA SER A 52 -33.83 3.33 -10.73
C SER A 52 -32.66 4.25 -11.07
N THR A 53 -32.94 5.34 -11.77
CA THR A 53 -32.01 6.41 -12.11
C THR A 53 -31.91 7.45 -10.98
N GLU A 54 -32.04 7.03 -9.72
CA GLU A 54 -31.99 7.94 -8.58
C GLU A 54 -30.57 8.46 -8.35
N GLU A 55 -30.49 9.77 -8.07
CA GLU A 55 -29.23 10.43 -7.73
C GLU A 55 -28.69 9.92 -6.39
N ALA A 56 -27.37 9.87 -6.27
CA ALA A 56 -26.70 9.53 -5.02
C ALA A 56 -26.97 10.61 -3.95
N TRP A 57 -27.08 10.18 -2.70
CA TRP A 57 -27.24 11.10 -1.56
C TRP A 57 -26.03 12.04 -1.38
N TRP A 58 -24.82 11.56 -1.76
CA TRP A 58 -23.57 12.30 -1.70
C TRP A 58 -22.87 12.26 -3.06
N PRO A 59 -23.30 13.09 -4.03
CA PRO A 59 -22.82 13.01 -5.42
C PRO A 59 -21.41 13.56 -5.63
N LYS A 60 -20.82 14.20 -4.61
CA LYS A 60 -19.44 14.70 -4.65
C LYS A 60 -18.51 13.68 -4.01
N LEU A 61 -17.63 13.11 -4.81
CA LEU A 61 -16.62 12.19 -4.32
C LEU A 61 -15.47 12.96 -3.68
N HIS A 62 -15.18 12.65 -2.43
CA HIS A 62 -14.04 13.16 -1.69
C HIS A 62 -12.84 12.23 -1.84
N SER A 63 -11.67 12.77 -2.11
CA SER A 63 -10.41 12.02 -2.13
C SER A 63 -9.43 12.55 -1.09
N PHE A 64 -8.62 11.66 -0.53
CA PHE A 64 -7.73 11.95 0.58
C PHE A 64 -6.32 11.47 0.31
N ALA A 65 -5.35 12.35 0.55
CA ALA A 65 -3.92 12.04 0.54
C ALA A 65 -3.26 12.56 1.81
N ILE A 66 -2.17 11.94 2.22
CA ILE A 66 -1.36 12.39 3.35
C ILE A 66 0.12 12.32 3.01
N GLY A 67 0.90 13.29 3.47
CA GLY A 67 2.34 13.30 3.30
C GLY A 67 3.03 14.39 4.12
N LEU A 68 4.34 14.33 4.14
CA LEU A 68 5.18 15.45 4.57
C LEU A 68 5.12 16.56 3.52
N GLU A 69 5.45 17.76 3.89
CA GLU A 69 5.53 18.89 2.94
C GLU A 69 6.48 18.54 1.77
N GLY A 70 6.00 18.74 0.53
CA GLY A 70 6.74 18.41 -0.69
C GLY A 70 6.78 16.91 -1.05
N SER A 71 5.95 16.10 -0.41
CA SER A 71 5.81 14.67 -0.71
C SER A 71 5.48 14.42 -2.19
N PRO A 72 6.15 13.47 -2.86
CA PRO A 72 5.87 13.14 -4.26
C PRO A 72 4.45 12.60 -4.45
N ASP A 73 3.89 11.91 -3.46
CA ASP A 73 2.54 11.39 -3.53
C ASP A 73 1.49 12.50 -3.46
N LEU A 74 1.69 13.54 -2.63
CA LEU A 74 0.77 14.68 -2.58
C LEU A 74 0.70 15.39 -3.93
N ILE A 75 1.85 15.64 -4.55
CA ILE A 75 1.92 16.29 -5.88
C ILE A 75 1.20 15.44 -6.95
N ALA A 76 1.38 14.13 -6.91
CA ALA A 76 0.75 13.22 -7.87
C ALA A 76 -0.74 13.05 -7.58
N ALA A 77 -1.15 13.01 -6.31
CA ALA A 77 -2.54 12.91 -5.88
C ALA A 77 -3.36 14.13 -6.34
N GLN A 78 -2.80 15.35 -6.20
CA GLN A 78 -3.47 16.57 -6.68
C GLN A 78 -3.72 16.51 -8.19
N LYS A 79 -2.71 16.11 -8.98
CA LYS A 79 -2.87 15.97 -10.45
C LYS A 79 -3.92 14.93 -10.82
N ALA A 80 -3.95 13.79 -10.11
CA ALA A 80 -4.95 12.77 -10.34
C ALA A 80 -6.36 13.26 -9.94
N ALA A 81 -6.48 13.94 -8.81
CA ALA A 81 -7.74 14.50 -8.33
C ALA A 81 -8.32 15.55 -9.28
N ASP A 82 -7.49 16.46 -9.80
CA ASP A 82 -7.88 17.47 -10.77
C ASP A 82 -8.43 16.83 -12.06
N TYR A 83 -7.76 15.79 -12.55
CA TYR A 83 -8.18 15.07 -13.75
C TYR A 83 -9.49 14.29 -13.52
N ILE A 84 -9.60 13.57 -12.41
CA ILE A 84 -10.76 12.73 -12.08
C ILE A 84 -11.97 13.60 -11.67
N GLY A 85 -11.71 14.78 -11.13
CA GLY A 85 -12.76 15.71 -10.69
C GLY A 85 -13.30 15.41 -9.28
N THR A 86 -12.44 14.96 -8.35
CA THR A 86 -12.78 14.76 -6.95
C THR A 86 -12.62 16.04 -6.12
N VAL A 87 -13.30 16.12 -4.97
CA VAL A 87 -13.01 17.12 -3.95
C VAL A 87 -11.81 16.61 -3.14
N HIS A 88 -10.61 17.09 -3.48
CA HIS A 88 -9.36 16.60 -2.91
C HIS A 88 -9.04 17.25 -1.56
N HIS A 89 -8.56 16.43 -0.63
CA HIS A 89 -8.12 16.85 0.70
C HIS A 89 -6.67 16.37 0.91
N GLU A 90 -5.76 17.33 0.87
CA GLU A 90 -4.37 17.11 1.16
C GLU A 90 -4.14 17.31 2.67
N VAL A 91 -3.56 16.30 3.31
CA VAL A 91 -3.26 16.30 4.75
C VAL A 91 -1.76 16.30 4.95
N HIS A 92 -1.27 17.28 5.69
CA HIS A 92 0.14 17.33 6.10
C HIS A 92 0.30 16.81 7.51
N PHE A 93 1.39 16.12 7.77
CA PHE A 93 1.80 15.73 9.11
C PHE A 93 3.27 16.09 9.34
N THR A 94 3.64 16.24 10.59
CA THR A 94 5.01 16.47 11.01
C THR A 94 5.64 15.17 11.53
N ILE A 95 6.97 15.09 11.48
CA ILE A 95 7.70 13.95 12.06
C ILE A 95 7.36 13.78 13.55
N GLN A 96 7.21 14.89 14.29
CA GLN A 96 6.88 14.83 15.71
C GLN A 96 5.48 14.24 15.95
N GLU A 97 4.46 14.67 15.19
CA GLU A 97 3.11 14.08 15.28
C GLU A 97 3.12 12.57 14.99
N ALA A 98 3.91 12.15 14.01
CA ALA A 98 4.05 10.74 13.68
C ALA A 98 4.73 9.95 14.82
N LEU A 99 5.79 10.49 15.43
CA LEU A 99 6.46 9.86 16.57
C LEU A 99 5.57 9.78 17.82
N ASP A 100 4.81 10.83 18.08
CA ASP A 100 3.87 10.86 19.20
C ASP A 100 2.73 9.87 19.03
N ALA A 101 2.34 9.57 17.78
CA ALA A 101 1.30 8.61 17.48
C ALA A 101 1.76 7.14 17.53
N LEU A 102 3.07 6.84 17.53
CA LEU A 102 3.58 5.45 17.46
C LEU A 102 2.98 4.51 18.52
N PRO A 103 2.86 4.89 19.81
CA PRO A 103 2.26 4.00 20.81
C PRO A 103 0.81 3.65 20.49
N ASP A 104 0.02 4.62 20.06
CA ASP A 104 -1.39 4.41 19.68
C ASP A 104 -1.50 3.57 18.40
N VAL A 105 -0.64 3.84 17.42
CA VAL A 105 -0.58 3.06 16.18
C VAL A 105 -0.27 1.60 16.51
N ILE A 106 0.80 1.33 17.27
CA ILE A 106 1.19 -0.04 17.65
C ILE A 106 0.08 -0.73 18.47
N TYR A 107 -0.61 0.02 19.34
CA TYR A 107 -1.77 -0.51 20.07
C TYR A 107 -2.87 -1.00 19.13
N HIS A 108 -3.25 -0.18 18.14
CA HIS A 108 -4.34 -0.49 17.24
C HIS A 108 -3.99 -1.56 16.20
N ILE A 109 -2.76 -1.52 15.64
CA ILE A 109 -2.35 -2.52 14.64
C ILE A 109 -1.91 -3.85 15.23
N GLU A 110 -1.59 -3.90 16.53
CA GLU A 110 -1.19 -5.11 17.27
C GLU A 110 0.01 -5.83 16.66
N THR A 111 0.97 -5.07 16.13
CA THR A 111 2.22 -5.59 15.56
C THR A 111 3.36 -4.60 15.77
N TYR A 112 4.59 -5.09 15.72
CA TYR A 112 5.83 -4.30 15.72
C TYR A 112 6.65 -4.50 14.43
N ASP A 113 6.05 -5.12 13.42
CA ASP A 113 6.69 -5.23 12.10
C ASP A 113 7.01 -3.84 11.54
N ILE A 114 8.29 -3.64 11.19
CA ILE A 114 8.82 -2.32 10.80
C ILE A 114 8.02 -1.70 9.67
N THR A 115 7.81 -2.45 8.60
CA THR A 115 7.12 -1.95 7.40
C THR A 115 5.68 -1.59 7.70
N THR A 116 5.01 -2.44 8.48
CA THR A 116 3.62 -2.21 8.88
C THR A 116 3.50 -0.97 9.75
N VAL A 117 4.37 -0.77 10.74
CA VAL A 117 4.36 0.42 11.61
C VAL A 117 4.63 1.70 10.80
N ARG A 118 5.66 1.70 9.95
CA ARG A 118 6.03 2.86 9.10
C ARG A 118 4.87 3.32 8.21
N ALA A 119 4.16 2.39 7.61
CA ALA A 119 3.05 2.69 6.70
C ALA A 119 1.72 2.94 7.44
N SER A 120 1.51 2.31 8.61
CA SER A 120 0.30 2.54 9.41
C SER A 120 0.24 3.92 10.03
N THR A 121 1.38 4.50 10.40
CA THR A 121 1.41 5.79 11.10
C THR A 121 0.78 6.93 10.28
N PRO A 122 1.18 7.20 9.02
CA PRO A 122 0.50 8.20 8.22
C PRO A 122 -0.97 7.84 7.94
N MET A 123 -1.29 6.57 7.70
CA MET A 123 -2.67 6.13 7.47
C MET A 123 -3.56 6.35 8.71
N TYR A 124 -3.06 6.12 9.90
CA TYR A 124 -3.75 6.40 11.17
C TYR A 124 -4.05 7.89 11.32
N LEU A 125 -3.07 8.75 11.03
CA LEU A 125 -3.24 10.20 11.08
C LEU A 125 -4.25 10.70 10.03
N LEU A 126 -4.22 10.14 8.82
CA LEU A 126 -5.19 10.43 7.77
C LEU A 126 -6.61 10.03 8.18
N ALA A 127 -6.78 8.85 8.75
CA ALA A 127 -8.07 8.34 9.19
C ALA A 127 -8.74 9.26 10.24
N ARG A 128 -7.94 9.87 11.13
CA ARG A 128 -8.41 10.89 12.08
C ARG A 128 -9.07 12.08 11.37
N VAL A 129 -8.44 12.57 10.31
CA VAL A 129 -8.97 13.69 9.51
C VAL A 129 -10.23 13.28 8.76
N ILE A 130 -10.22 12.12 8.09
CA ILE A 130 -11.40 11.58 7.38
C ILE A 130 -12.59 11.48 8.34
N LYS A 131 -12.37 10.94 9.53
CA LYS A 131 -13.39 10.85 10.58
C LYS A 131 -13.94 12.21 10.99
N SER A 132 -13.07 13.21 11.16
CA SER A 132 -13.48 14.58 11.58
C SER A 132 -14.36 15.26 10.54
N MET A 133 -14.28 14.88 9.27
CA MET A 133 -15.12 15.37 8.18
C MET A 133 -16.44 14.61 8.05
N GLY A 134 -16.74 13.68 8.96
CA GLY A 134 -18.00 12.92 8.96
C GLY A 134 -18.05 11.76 7.97
N ILE A 135 -16.95 11.47 7.27
CA ILE A 135 -16.84 10.33 6.33
C ILE A 135 -16.61 9.05 7.13
N LYS A 136 -17.36 8.02 6.77
CA LYS A 136 -17.40 6.75 7.52
C LYS A 136 -16.80 5.58 6.77
N MET A 137 -16.62 5.71 5.45
CA MET A 137 -16.11 4.66 4.59
C MET A 137 -15.19 5.26 3.53
N VAL A 138 -14.12 4.55 3.20
CA VAL A 138 -13.24 4.88 2.08
C VAL A 138 -12.90 3.66 1.27
N LEU A 139 -12.74 3.83 -0.06
CA LEU A 139 -12.19 2.81 -0.93
C LEU A 139 -10.68 3.02 -1.08
N SER A 140 -9.94 1.92 -1.17
CA SER A 140 -8.48 1.88 -1.28
C SER A 140 -8.03 1.02 -2.45
N GLY A 141 -6.84 1.33 -2.98
CA GLY A 141 -6.14 0.54 -4.00
C GLY A 141 -5.34 -0.65 -3.46
N GLU A 142 -5.49 -1.02 -2.18
CA GLU A 142 -4.77 -2.16 -1.59
C GLU A 142 -5.08 -3.48 -2.28
N GLY A 143 -4.09 -4.36 -2.35
CA GLY A 143 -4.20 -5.69 -2.98
C GLY A 143 -3.78 -5.72 -4.45
N SER A 144 -3.66 -4.58 -5.12
CA SER A 144 -3.25 -4.51 -6.52
C SER A 144 -1.83 -5.01 -6.75
N ASP A 145 -0.89 -4.66 -5.89
CA ASP A 145 0.52 -5.06 -6.00
C ASP A 145 0.69 -6.57 -5.88
N GLU A 146 -0.08 -7.22 -5.03
CA GLU A 146 -0.07 -8.65 -4.80
C GLU A 146 -0.75 -9.43 -5.94
N LEU A 147 -1.74 -8.83 -6.59
CA LEU A 147 -2.42 -9.47 -7.72
C LEU A 147 -1.65 -9.33 -9.03
N PHE A 148 -0.94 -8.23 -9.22
CA PHE A 148 -0.32 -7.87 -10.50
C PHE A 148 1.20 -7.76 -10.45
N GLY A 149 1.85 -8.10 -9.32
CA GLY A 149 3.31 -8.06 -9.15
C GLY A 149 3.88 -6.64 -9.24
N GLY A 150 3.26 -5.69 -8.53
CA GLY A 150 3.65 -4.29 -8.61
C GLY A 150 4.89 -3.91 -7.81
N TYR A 151 5.34 -4.74 -6.88
CA TYR A 151 6.56 -4.49 -6.13
C TYR A 151 7.80 -4.67 -7.00
N LEU A 152 8.79 -3.80 -6.82
CA LEU A 152 9.97 -3.76 -7.69
C LEU A 152 10.77 -5.07 -7.72
N TYR A 153 10.79 -5.82 -6.63
CA TYR A 153 11.50 -7.11 -6.63
C TYR A 153 10.91 -8.15 -7.60
N PHE A 154 9.64 -8.02 -8.00
CA PHE A 154 9.04 -8.86 -9.03
C PHE A 154 9.71 -8.72 -10.40
N HIS A 155 10.44 -7.62 -10.65
CA HIS A 155 11.24 -7.46 -11.87
C HIS A 155 12.36 -8.48 -11.99
N LYS A 156 12.75 -9.11 -10.89
CA LYS A 156 13.79 -10.13 -10.81
C LYS A 156 13.24 -11.56 -10.80
N ALA A 157 11.92 -11.72 -10.95
CA ALA A 157 11.33 -13.04 -11.07
C ALA A 157 11.93 -13.79 -12.28
N PRO A 158 12.50 -15.01 -12.08
CA PRO A 158 13.23 -15.69 -13.13
C PRO A 158 12.33 -16.17 -14.26
N ASP A 159 11.10 -16.52 -13.96
CA ASP A 159 10.12 -17.00 -14.92
C ASP A 159 8.66 -16.76 -14.46
N ALA A 160 7.72 -17.07 -15.33
CA ALA A 160 6.29 -16.89 -15.12
C ALA A 160 5.73 -17.77 -13.97
N LYS A 161 6.31 -18.93 -13.74
CA LYS A 161 5.90 -19.85 -12.68
C LYS A 161 6.28 -19.31 -11.30
N GLU A 162 7.57 -18.98 -11.11
CA GLU A 162 8.07 -18.39 -9.87
C GLU A 162 7.35 -17.07 -9.56
N PHE A 163 7.10 -16.24 -10.57
CA PHE A 163 6.32 -15.01 -10.44
C PHE A 163 4.93 -15.30 -9.89
N HIS A 164 4.21 -16.26 -10.47
CA HIS A 164 2.86 -16.61 -10.04
C HIS A 164 2.83 -17.22 -8.63
N GLU A 165 3.74 -18.11 -8.32
CA GLU A 165 3.85 -18.74 -6.99
C GLU A 165 4.09 -17.67 -5.90
N GLU A 166 4.88 -16.65 -6.19
CA GLU A 166 5.11 -15.55 -5.27
C GLU A 166 3.86 -14.65 -5.11
N LEU A 167 3.07 -14.40 -6.17
CA LEU A 167 1.78 -13.72 -6.02
C LEU A 167 0.84 -14.50 -5.09
N VAL A 168 0.72 -15.81 -5.27
CA VAL A 168 -0.10 -16.68 -4.40
C VAL A 168 0.38 -16.62 -2.96
N ARG A 169 1.70 -16.68 -2.74
CA ARG A 169 2.30 -16.60 -1.39
C ARG A 169 2.02 -15.23 -0.75
N LYS A 170 2.18 -14.12 -1.47
CA LYS A 170 1.87 -12.77 -0.97
C LYS A 170 0.39 -12.64 -0.60
N MET A 171 -0.50 -13.07 -1.49
CA MET A 171 -1.94 -13.06 -1.24
C MET A 171 -2.34 -13.85 0.01
N SER A 172 -1.75 -15.04 0.21
CA SER A 172 -2.05 -15.89 1.38
C SER A 172 -1.66 -15.26 2.72
N LYS A 173 -0.69 -14.32 2.72
CA LYS A 173 -0.18 -13.63 3.91
C LYS A 173 -0.61 -12.18 4.04
N LEU A 174 -1.38 -11.66 3.10
CA LEU A 174 -1.73 -10.24 3.02
C LEU A 174 -2.47 -9.74 4.28
N HIS A 175 -3.24 -10.62 4.93
CA HIS A 175 -3.94 -10.34 6.18
C HIS A 175 -3.02 -10.05 7.38
N LEU A 176 -1.73 -10.39 7.30
CA LEU A 176 -0.73 -10.13 8.34
C LEU A 176 0.00 -8.78 8.16
N TYR A 177 -0.10 -8.16 6.99
CA TYR A 177 0.66 -6.97 6.60
C TYR A 177 -0.25 -5.85 6.06
N ASP A 178 -0.40 -5.72 4.74
CA ASP A 178 -1.06 -4.58 4.13
C ASP A 178 -2.56 -4.50 4.44
N CYS A 179 -3.28 -5.62 4.44
CA CYS A 179 -4.69 -5.64 4.85
C CYS A 179 -4.86 -5.36 6.34
N LEU A 180 -3.98 -5.89 7.20
CA LEU A 180 -4.00 -5.58 8.63
C LEU A 180 -3.79 -4.09 8.85
N ARG A 181 -2.76 -3.52 8.21
CA ARG A 181 -2.44 -2.10 8.24
C ARG A 181 -3.63 -1.25 7.82
N ALA A 182 -4.15 -1.48 6.62
CA ALA A 182 -5.25 -0.69 6.06
C ALA A 182 -6.51 -0.76 6.94
N ASN A 183 -6.91 -1.97 7.34
CA ASN A 183 -8.08 -2.15 8.17
C ASN A 183 -7.92 -1.51 9.55
N LYS A 184 -6.87 -1.86 10.30
CA LYS A 184 -6.74 -1.44 11.70
C LYS A 184 -6.44 0.04 11.85
N SER A 185 -5.68 0.65 10.93
CA SER A 185 -5.41 2.09 10.96
C SER A 185 -6.68 2.92 10.73
N LEU A 186 -7.55 2.49 9.81
CA LEU A 186 -8.83 3.14 9.55
C LEU A 186 -9.83 2.90 10.68
N MET A 187 -9.94 1.64 11.13
CA MET A 187 -10.88 1.23 12.19
C MET A 187 -10.56 1.87 13.55
N ALA A 188 -9.30 2.24 13.81
CA ALA A 188 -8.92 3.02 15.01
C ALA A 188 -9.75 4.30 15.18
N TRP A 189 -10.22 4.86 14.07
CA TRP A 189 -11.07 6.06 14.03
C TRP A 189 -12.51 5.76 13.60
N GLY A 190 -12.90 4.49 13.49
CA GLY A 190 -14.23 4.06 13.07
C GLY A 190 -14.55 4.42 11.61
N VAL A 191 -13.54 4.36 10.75
CA VAL A 191 -13.67 4.48 9.28
C VAL A 191 -13.56 3.08 8.68
N GLU A 192 -14.53 2.67 7.87
CA GLU A 192 -14.49 1.40 7.13
C GLU A 192 -13.61 1.55 5.89
N GLY A 193 -12.66 0.62 5.70
CA GLY A 193 -11.87 0.51 4.48
C GLY A 193 -12.43 -0.58 3.55
N ARG A 194 -12.72 -0.22 2.31
CA ARG A 194 -13.12 -1.18 1.26
C ARG A 194 -12.02 -1.30 0.21
N VAL A 195 -11.79 -2.55 -0.24
CA VAL A 195 -10.64 -2.92 -1.08
C VAL A 195 -11.08 -3.70 -2.32
N PRO A 196 -11.56 -2.99 -3.38
CA PRO A 196 -12.13 -3.65 -4.55
C PRO A 196 -11.19 -4.62 -5.29
N PHE A 197 -9.87 -4.39 -5.24
CA PHE A 197 -8.92 -5.35 -5.80
C PHE A 197 -8.98 -6.72 -5.12
N LEU A 198 -9.43 -6.79 -3.87
CA LEU A 198 -9.58 -8.04 -3.11
C LEU A 198 -10.99 -8.61 -3.16
N ASP A 199 -11.84 -8.12 -4.05
CA ASP A 199 -13.10 -8.79 -4.39
C ASP A 199 -12.83 -10.20 -4.93
N LYS A 200 -13.60 -11.19 -4.47
CA LYS A 200 -13.33 -12.61 -4.79
C LYS A 200 -13.40 -12.91 -6.27
N ASP A 201 -14.40 -12.34 -6.95
CA ASP A 201 -14.58 -12.56 -8.40
C ASP A 201 -13.46 -11.86 -9.17
N PHE A 202 -13.02 -10.70 -8.71
CA PHE A 202 -11.89 -10.00 -9.31
C PHE A 202 -10.56 -10.71 -9.05
N ILE A 203 -10.32 -11.23 -7.84
CA ILE A 203 -9.14 -12.08 -7.56
C ILE A 203 -9.10 -13.26 -8.54
N ASP A 204 -10.21 -13.93 -8.74
CA ASP A 204 -10.31 -15.06 -9.68
C ASP A 204 -9.93 -14.64 -11.12
N ILE A 205 -10.43 -13.51 -11.58
CA ILE A 205 -10.07 -12.96 -12.90
C ILE A 205 -8.56 -12.68 -12.95
N ALA A 206 -8.03 -11.95 -11.96
CA ALA A 206 -6.64 -11.53 -11.94
C ALA A 206 -5.68 -12.72 -11.83
N MET A 207 -5.97 -13.70 -10.98
CA MET A 207 -5.09 -14.86 -10.77
C MET A 207 -5.12 -15.88 -11.94
N ARG A 208 -6.16 -15.86 -12.78
CA ARG A 208 -6.23 -16.68 -14.01
C ARG A 208 -5.58 -16.01 -15.24
N LEU A 209 -5.09 -14.79 -15.14
CA LEU A 209 -4.33 -14.15 -16.22
C LEU A 209 -3.01 -14.88 -16.44
N ASN A 210 -2.52 -14.86 -17.68
CA ASN A 210 -1.17 -15.30 -17.95
C ASN A 210 -0.18 -14.42 -17.17
N PRO A 211 0.69 -14.99 -16.32
CA PRO A 211 1.64 -14.20 -15.53
C PRO A 211 2.50 -13.25 -16.39
N THR A 212 2.83 -13.63 -17.64
CA THR A 212 3.57 -12.77 -18.56
C THR A 212 2.87 -11.46 -18.94
N ASP A 213 1.53 -11.39 -18.79
CA ASP A 213 0.78 -10.15 -19.01
C ASP A 213 0.87 -9.17 -17.82
N LYS A 214 1.43 -9.63 -16.69
CA LYS A 214 1.66 -8.83 -15.48
C LYS A 214 3.13 -8.45 -15.30
N MET A 215 4.04 -9.28 -15.80
CA MET A 215 5.49 -9.19 -15.61
C MET A 215 6.11 -8.01 -16.35
N ASN A 216 7.20 -7.51 -15.79
CA ASN A 216 8.15 -6.65 -16.50
C ASN A 216 9.00 -7.53 -17.43
N ILE A 217 8.71 -7.52 -18.72
CA ILE A 217 9.39 -8.35 -19.72
C ILE A 217 9.69 -7.58 -20.99
N LYS A 218 10.80 -7.94 -21.64
CA LYS A 218 11.15 -7.48 -22.98
C LYS A 218 10.49 -8.42 -24.01
N LEU A 219 9.69 -7.83 -24.90
CA LEU A 219 9.01 -8.56 -25.96
C LEU A 219 9.97 -8.87 -27.12
N PRO A 220 9.63 -9.85 -27.98
CA PRO A 220 10.44 -10.19 -29.16
C PRO A 220 10.63 -9.02 -30.16
N ASP A 221 9.68 -8.06 -30.19
CA ASP A 221 9.75 -6.85 -31.01
C ASP A 221 10.62 -5.74 -30.39
N GLY A 222 11.24 -6.02 -29.25
CA GLY A 222 12.12 -5.09 -28.53
C GLY A 222 11.40 -4.16 -27.56
N LYS A 223 10.07 -4.13 -27.55
CA LYS A 223 9.30 -3.31 -26.60
C LYS A 223 9.38 -3.86 -25.18
N GLN A 224 9.45 -2.96 -24.22
CA GLN A 224 9.38 -3.31 -22.80
C GLN A 224 7.94 -3.25 -22.32
N ARG A 225 7.44 -4.33 -21.70
CA ARG A 225 6.26 -4.28 -20.84
C ARG A 225 6.74 -4.00 -19.42
N ILE A 226 6.20 -2.98 -18.79
CA ILE A 226 6.47 -2.68 -17.38
C ILE A 226 5.52 -3.46 -16.47
N GLU A 227 5.76 -3.43 -15.17
CA GLU A 227 4.91 -4.06 -14.17
C GLU A 227 3.45 -3.62 -14.30
N LYS A 228 2.52 -4.51 -14.01
CA LYS A 228 1.06 -4.27 -14.09
C LYS A 228 0.58 -3.88 -15.50
N TRP A 229 1.31 -4.22 -16.55
CA TRP A 229 1.01 -3.77 -17.92
C TRP A 229 -0.46 -3.96 -18.30
N ILE A 230 -1.03 -5.15 -18.03
CA ILE A 230 -2.42 -5.43 -18.39
C ILE A 230 -3.42 -4.53 -17.64
N LEU A 231 -3.12 -4.19 -16.38
CA LEU A 231 -3.93 -3.27 -15.57
C LEU A 231 -3.84 -1.84 -16.13
N ARG A 232 -2.64 -1.37 -16.45
CA ARG A 232 -2.42 -0.06 -17.09
C ARG A 232 -3.19 0.05 -18.40
N LYS A 233 -3.09 -0.96 -19.26
CA LYS A 233 -3.81 -1.04 -20.54
C LYS A 233 -5.33 -1.09 -20.40
N ALA A 234 -5.85 -1.68 -19.33
CA ALA A 234 -7.27 -1.74 -19.08
C ALA A 234 -7.88 -0.37 -18.73
N PHE A 235 -7.09 0.54 -18.17
CA PHE A 235 -7.55 1.83 -17.64
C PHE A 235 -6.82 3.05 -18.22
N GLU A 236 -6.06 2.89 -19.30
CA GLU A 236 -5.32 3.99 -19.91
C GLU A 236 -6.23 5.11 -20.50
N ASP A 237 -7.48 4.79 -20.78
CA ASP A 237 -8.50 5.75 -21.22
C ASP A 237 -9.17 6.53 -20.09
N MET A 238 -8.97 6.10 -18.84
CA MET A 238 -9.56 6.72 -17.65
C MET A 238 -8.58 7.58 -16.85
N LEU A 239 -7.30 7.53 -17.15
CA LEU A 239 -6.24 8.23 -16.41
C LEU A 239 -5.32 8.98 -17.38
N PRO A 240 -4.72 10.12 -16.95
CA PRO A 240 -3.72 10.79 -17.76
C PRO A 240 -2.46 9.93 -17.84
N GLU A 241 -1.72 10.05 -18.94
CA GLU A 241 -0.55 9.24 -19.24
C GLU A 241 0.50 9.26 -18.11
N ASN A 242 0.78 10.43 -17.55
CA ASN A 242 1.73 10.63 -16.46
C ASN A 242 1.31 10.02 -15.11
N ILE A 243 0.06 9.60 -14.95
CA ILE A 243 -0.43 8.83 -13.81
C ILE A 243 -0.52 7.35 -14.18
N CYS A 244 -1.13 7.05 -15.33
CA CYS A 244 -1.30 5.67 -15.78
C CYS A 244 0.04 4.93 -15.93
N TRP A 245 1.10 5.62 -16.36
CA TRP A 245 2.43 5.06 -16.58
C TRP A 245 3.47 5.54 -15.56
N ARG A 246 3.03 6.15 -14.44
CA ARG A 246 3.90 6.53 -13.33
C ARG A 246 4.61 5.32 -12.74
N GLN A 247 5.87 5.50 -12.38
CA GLN A 247 6.64 4.54 -11.60
C GLN A 247 5.97 4.24 -10.25
N LYS A 248 6.02 2.97 -9.82
CA LYS A 248 5.53 2.57 -8.50
C LYS A 248 6.35 3.22 -7.39
N GLU A 249 5.66 3.93 -6.51
CA GLU A 249 6.17 4.37 -5.20
C GLU A 249 5.51 3.53 -4.10
N GLN A 250 6.28 3.12 -3.10
CA GLN A 250 5.72 2.50 -1.90
C GLN A 250 5.12 3.59 -1.01
N PHE A 251 4.02 3.29 -0.34
CA PHE A 251 3.32 4.29 0.48
C PHE A 251 4.22 4.91 1.55
N SER A 252 5.05 4.11 2.23
CA SER A 252 6.01 4.60 3.23
C SER A 252 7.09 5.53 2.67
N ASP A 253 7.43 5.41 1.39
CA ASP A 253 8.36 6.29 0.68
C ASP A 253 7.61 7.49 0.07
N GLY A 254 6.44 7.26 -0.52
CA GLY A 254 5.63 8.27 -1.19
C GLY A 254 5.14 9.39 -0.28
N VAL A 255 4.89 9.10 1.00
CA VAL A 255 4.52 10.11 2.01
C VAL A 255 5.67 11.07 2.37
N GLY A 256 6.89 10.77 1.94
CA GLY A 256 8.08 11.62 2.13
C GLY A 256 9.31 10.81 2.52
N TYR A 257 10.36 10.90 1.72
CA TYR A 257 11.61 10.14 1.92
C TYR A 257 12.26 10.36 3.29
N ASN A 258 12.11 11.55 3.86
CA ASN A 258 12.66 11.89 5.16
C ASN A 258 11.97 11.12 6.32
N TRP A 259 10.79 10.56 6.12
CA TRP A 259 10.06 9.82 7.15
C TRP A 259 10.87 8.62 7.67
N ILE A 260 11.25 7.72 6.77
CA ILE A 260 12.01 6.51 7.12
C ILE A 260 13.40 6.86 7.67
N ASP A 261 14.11 7.77 7.01
CA ASP A 261 15.47 8.14 7.41
C ASP A 261 15.49 8.78 8.81
N THR A 262 14.48 9.59 9.11
CA THR A 262 14.36 10.22 10.45
C THR A 262 14.01 9.19 11.52
N LEU A 263 13.12 8.24 11.24
CA LEU A 263 12.81 7.14 12.17
C LEU A 263 14.06 6.33 12.51
N LYS A 264 14.83 5.94 11.50
CA LYS A 264 16.10 5.24 11.72
C LYS A 264 17.05 6.02 12.61
N LYS A 265 17.28 7.30 12.29
CA LYS A 265 18.16 8.15 13.08
C LYS A 265 17.69 8.26 14.54
N ILE A 266 16.42 8.53 14.75
CA ILE A 266 15.87 8.68 16.11
C ILE A 266 15.97 7.37 16.89
N THR A 267 15.70 6.22 16.26
CA THR A 267 15.79 4.93 16.94
C THR A 267 17.24 4.53 17.24
N GLU A 268 18.20 4.89 16.36
CA GLU A 268 19.64 4.73 16.64
C GLU A 268 20.08 5.55 17.87
N GLU A 269 19.52 6.75 18.07
CA GLU A 269 19.81 7.60 19.23
C GLU A 269 19.11 7.11 20.51
N LYS A 270 17.89 6.56 20.39
CA LYS A 270 17.08 6.12 21.53
C LYS A 270 17.45 4.75 22.08
N VAL A 271 18.01 3.87 21.25
CA VAL A 271 18.41 2.51 21.64
C VAL A 271 19.93 2.43 21.68
N SER A 272 20.49 2.32 22.87
CA SER A 272 21.93 2.18 23.04
C SER A 272 22.44 0.84 22.52
N ASP A 273 23.72 0.78 22.11
CA ASP A 273 24.36 -0.47 21.68
C ASP A 273 24.35 -1.54 22.79
N ALA A 274 24.47 -1.13 24.04
CA ALA A 274 24.42 -2.03 25.19
C ALA A 274 23.04 -2.66 25.39
N GLU A 275 21.97 -1.92 25.18
CA GLU A 275 20.59 -2.45 25.20
C GLU A 275 20.33 -3.37 24.02
N PHE A 276 20.72 -2.97 22.83
CA PHE A 276 20.56 -3.78 21.63
C PHE A 276 21.35 -5.08 21.70
N ALA A 277 22.56 -5.06 22.26
CA ALA A 277 23.36 -6.28 22.48
C ALA A 277 22.64 -7.30 23.39
N ARG A 278 21.77 -6.86 24.27
CA ARG A 278 20.99 -7.72 25.20
C ARG A 278 19.60 -8.08 24.67
N ARG A 279 19.29 -7.79 23.40
CA ARG A 279 17.95 -7.98 22.82
C ARG A 279 17.41 -9.41 22.96
N GLU A 280 18.24 -10.42 22.81
CA GLU A 280 17.83 -11.82 22.91
C GLU A 280 17.45 -12.19 24.36
N ASN A 281 18.16 -11.64 25.35
CA ASN A 281 17.83 -11.83 26.75
C ASN A 281 16.56 -11.08 27.16
N ARG A 282 16.35 -9.89 26.60
CA ARG A 282 15.16 -9.07 26.90
C ARG A 282 13.91 -9.56 26.16
N PHE A 283 14.08 -10.00 24.92
CA PHE A 283 13.01 -10.47 24.03
C PHE A 283 13.36 -11.85 23.48
N PRO A 284 13.22 -12.92 24.28
CA PRO A 284 13.61 -14.28 23.87
C PRO A 284 12.72 -14.83 22.74
N VAL A 285 11.50 -14.31 22.61
CA VAL A 285 10.58 -14.64 21.52
C VAL A 285 10.70 -13.55 20.44
N ASN A 286 11.10 -13.94 19.24
CA ASN A 286 11.27 -13.05 18.10
C ASN A 286 12.16 -11.82 18.45
N PRO A 287 13.46 -12.02 18.76
CA PRO A 287 14.36 -10.93 19.11
C PRO A 287 14.50 -9.95 17.95
N PRO A 288 14.46 -8.64 18.21
CA PRO A 288 14.53 -7.63 17.16
C PRO A 288 15.87 -7.65 16.42
N LYS A 289 15.85 -7.42 15.11
CA LYS A 289 17.02 -7.49 14.21
C LYS A 289 17.70 -6.13 14.03
N THR A 290 16.95 -5.04 14.24
CA THR A 290 17.43 -3.64 14.15
C THR A 290 17.06 -2.86 15.40
N LYS A 291 17.69 -1.70 15.62
CA LYS A 291 17.33 -0.82 16.73
C LYS A 291 15.94 -0.23 16.57
N GLU A 292 15.50 -0.03 15.33
CA GLU A 292 14.12 0.41 15.05
C GLU A 292 13.10 -0.65 15.46
N GLU A 293 13.32 -1.90 15.07
CA GLU A 293 12.48 -3.03 15.51
C GLU A 293 12.51 -3.19 17.04
N TYR A 294 13.68 -2.98 17.67
CA TYR A 294 13.81 -2.98 19.12
C TYR A 294 12.94 -1.91 19.77
N TYR A 295 12.95 -0.69 19.24
CA TYR A 295 12.15 0.42 19.74
C TYR A 295 10.65 0.13 19.65
N TYR A 296 10.18 -0.37 18.52
CA TYR A 296 8.78 -0.79 18.35
C TYR A 296 8.42 -1.99 19.23
N ARG A 297 9.32 -2.95 19.34
CA ARG A 297 9.15 -4.12 20.21
C ARG A 297 9.05 -3.75 21.68
N GLU A 298 9.77 -2.73 22.12
CA GLU A 298 9.68 -2.21 23.48
C GLU A 298 8.32 -1.58 23.76
N ILE A 299 7.80 -0.76 22.86
CA ILE A 299 6.45 -0.19 22.95
C ILE A 299 5.41 -1.31 22.97
N TYR A 300 5.50 -2.24 22.01
CA TYR A 300 4.60 -3.38 21.91
C TYR A 300 4.56 -4.21 23.19
N SER A 301 5.70 -4.52 23.78
CA SER A 301 5.77 -5.35 24.99
C SER A 301 5.18 -4.70 26.23
N LYS A 302 5.14 -3.36 26.30
CA LYS A 302 4.44 -2.62 27.36
C LYS A 302 2.92 -2.73 27.19
N LEU A 303 2.43 -2.76 25.96
CA LEU A 303 1.01 -2.85 25.62
C LEU A 303 0.50 -4.32 25.65
N PHE A 304 1.32 -5.24 25.15
CA PHE A 304 1.02 -6.67 25.03
C PHE A 304 2.14 -7.53 25.65
N PRO A 305 2.16 -7.69 26.98
CA PRO A 305 3.30 -8.26 27.70
C PRO A 305 3.46 -9.77 27.60
N SER A 306 2.52 -10.49 27.00
CA SER A 306 2.58 -11.95 26.94
C SER A 306 3.46 -12.45 25.78
N ASP A 307 4.17 -13.55 25.99
CA ASP A 307 4.96 -14.22 24.93
C ASP A 307 4.06 -14.70 23.77
N SER A 308 2.82 -15.06 24.04
CA SER A 308 1.85 -15.47 23.02
C SER A 308 1.50 -14.32 22.10
N ALA A 309 1.39 -13.10 22.60
CA ALA A 309 1.20 -11.93 21.75
C ALA A 309 2.40 -11.69 20.81
N ALA A 310 3.61 -11.89 21.33
CA ALA A 310 4.81 -11.75 20.50
C ALA A 310 4.93 -12.82 19.39
N LYS A 311 4.44 -14.04 19.64
CA LYS A 311 4.51 -15.16 18.68
C LYS A 311 3.61 -14.99 17.48
N VAL A 312 2.53 -14.20 17.57
CA VAL A 312 1.62 -13.98 16.44
C VAL A 312 2.08 -12.88 15.49
N VAL A 313 3.06 -12.07 15.90
CA VAL A 313 3.66 -11.05 15.02
C VAL A 313 4.58 -11.75 14.02
N PRO A 314 4.43 -11.48 12.70
CA PRO A 314 5.32 -12.06 11.70
C PRO A 314 6.78 -11.70 11.95
N HIS A 315 7.66 -12.70 11.85
CA HIS A 315 9.10 -12.54 12.05
C HIS A 315 9.88 -13.28 10.95
N GLU A 316 9.52 -12.99 9.70
CA GLU A 316 10.15 -13.62 8.54
C GLU A 316 11.41 -12.87 8.13
N ALA A 317 12.30 -13.59 7.43
CA ALA A 317 13.38 -12.92 6.70
C ALA A 317 12.75 -12.19 5.51
N GLY A 318 12.76 -10.89 5.57
CA GLY A 318 12.26 -10.02 4.52
C GLY A 318 12.83 -8.63 4.74
N VAL A 319 12.85 -7.87 3.70
CA VAL A 319 13.31 -6.49 3.75
C VAL A 319 12.25 -5.66 3.08
N ALA A 320 11.68 -4.69 3.80
CA ALA A 320 10.67 -3.73 3.35
C ALA A 320 9.81 -4.24 2.17
N CYS A 321 8.60 -4.69 2.34
CA CYS A 321 7.71 -5.25 1.31
C CYS A 321 8.29 -6.40 0.45
N SER A 322 9.57 -6.74 0.63
CA SER A 322 10.21 -7.88 -0.01
C SER A 322 10.07 -9.13 0.86
N THR A 323 10.36 -10.26 0.29
CA THR A 323 10.22 -11.58 0.93
C THR A 323 11.52 -12.33 0.84
N ALA A 324 11.61 -13.50 1.48
CA ALA A 324 12.74 -14.40 1.30
C ALA A 324 13.00 -14.69 -0.19
N LYS A 325 11.95 -14.74 -1.03
CA LYS A 325 12.08 -14.91 -2.49
C LYS A 325 12.81 -13.75 -3.18
N ALA A 326 12.62 -12.53 -2.75
CA ALA A 326 13.36 -11.39 -3.29
C ALA A 326 14.88 -11.57 -3.08
N LEU A 327 15.27 -12.08 -1.91
CA LEU A 327 16.68 -12.38 -1.59
C LEU A 327 17.24 -13.55 -2.40
N GLU A 328 16.39 -14.50 -2.83
CA GLU A 328 16.77 -15.61 -3.71
C GLU A 328 16.94 -15.12 -5.15
N TRP A 329 16.03 -14.28 -5.64
CA TRP A 329 16.03 -13.80 -7.03
C TRP A 329 17.13 -12.79 -7.34
N ASP A 330 17.56 -12.02 -6.35
CA ASP A 330 18.66 -11.06 -6.51
C ASP A 330 19.52 -10.96 -5.25
N ALA A 331 20.76 -11.45 -5.35
CA ALA A 331 21.70 -11.39 -4.24
C ALA A 331 22.10 -9.96 -3.83
N ALA A 332 21.91 -8.96 -4.70
CA ALA A 332 22.19 -7.56 -4.37
C ALA A 332 21.31 -7.06 -3.21
N TRP A 333 20.11 -7.60 -3.04
CA TRP A 333 19.22 -7.28 -1.93
C TRP A 333 19.78 -7.66 -0.55
N LYS A 334 20.69 -8.65 -0.49
CA LYS A 334 21.29 -9.08 0.78
C LYS A 334 22.23 -8.04 1.39
N ASN A 335 22.76 -7.14 0.55
CA ASN A 335 23.75 -6.15 0.92
C ASN A 335 23.15 -4.73 1.05
N MET A 336 21.84 -4.60 0.98
CA MET A 336 21.16 -3.31 1.12
C MET A 336 20.71 -3.10 2.56
N ASP A 337 21.13 -2.00 3.17
CA ASP A 337 20.73 -1.60 4.53
C ASP A 337 19.23 -1.26 4.60
N GLU A 338 18.66 -0.82 3.49
CA GLU A 338 17.24 -0.53 3.33
C GLU A 338 16.79 -0.84 1.91
N PRO A 339 16.30 -2.05 1.61
CA PRO A 339 15.74 -2.38 0.31
C PRO A 339 14.30 -1.86 0.19
N SER A 340 14.11 -0.58 0.40
CA SER A 340 12.90 0.15 -0.03
C SER A 340 12.92 0.32 -1.55
N GLY A 341 11.80 0.79 -2.13
CA GLY A 341 11.73 1.10 -3.57
C GLY A 341 12.86 2.01 -4.06
N ARG A 342 13.45 2.83 -3.16
CA ARG A 342 14.60 3.70 -3.43
C ARG A 342 15.89 2.95 -3.76
N ALA A 343 16.05 1.74 -3.24
CA ALA A 343 17.27 0.94 -3.45
C ALA A 343 17.39 0.42 -4.89
N ILE A 344 16.32 0.48 -5.68
CA ILE A 344 16.29 0.06 -7.08
C ILE A 344 16.15 1.28 -7.99
N SER A 345 16.83 2.37 -7.65
CA SER A 345 16.93 3.52 -8.54
C SER A 345 17.49 3.08 -9.90
N GLY A 346 16.84 3.48 -10.99
CA GLY A 346 17.20 3.11 -12.35
C GLY A 346 16.46 1.92 -12.96
N VAL A 347 15.70 1.13 -12.19
CA VAL A 347 14.90 0.03 -12.76
C VAL A 347 13.86 0.52 -13.77
N HIS A 348 13.34 1.72 -13.55
CA HIS A 348 12.35 2.34 -14.43
C HIS A 348 12.94 3.29 -15.48
N ASP A 349 14.13 3.84 -15.26
CA ASP A 349 14.75 4.78 -16.19
C ASP A 349 14.92 4.21 -17.60
N ASP A 350 15.17 2.91 -17.72
CA ASP A 350 15.29 2.22 -19.00
C ASP A 350 13.93 1.79 -19.58
N ALA A 351 12.92 1.57 -18.75
CA ALA A 351 11.58 1.18 -19.20
C ALA A 351 10.78 2.34 -19.82
N TYR A 352 11.08 3.58 -19.43
CA TYR A 352 10.41 4.79 -19.93
C TYR A 352 11.15 5.52 -21.05
N LYS A 353 12.34 5.07 -21.41
CA LYS A 353 13.17 5.68 -22.48
C LYS A 353 12.88 5.18 -23.90
N ASN A 354 11.86 4.30 -24.08
CA ASN A 354 11.51 3.74 -25.40
C ASN A 354 10.06 3.98 -25.76
#